data_78677dbbaa23d795394b6a4ac56c9756
#
_entry.id   78677dbbaa23d795394b6a4ac56c9756
#
_cell.length_a   1.000
_cell.length_b   1.000
_cell.length_c   1.000
_cell.angle_alpha   90.00
_cell.angle_beta   90.00
_cell.angle_gamma   90.00
#
_symmetry.space_group_name_H-M   'P 1'
#
loop_
_entity.id
_entity.type
_entity.pdbx_description
1 polymer ?
#
loop_
_entity_poly.entity_id
_entity_poly.type
_entity_poly.pdbx_seq_one_letter_code
_entity_poly.pdbx_strand_id
1 'polypeptide(L)'
;VIHKFLESTPITVNFSDSKKIFDIMITVYGNGHSAYVRICEFHTNIVEIREDDKYVLQKDIAVEDSLGFTDRGFMNVQEIIEFADTARIEDVKDILDLQIECNVNISEEGLAGDYGANIGKVLLKTYGTDDVKIRAKAKAAAGSDARMNGCEMPVVINSGSGNQGITASIPVIEYAKELGVSDEKRYRALLVSNLITIHLKSGIGRLSAYCGAVSAGCASGAGIAYLYGGGVDEVSHTIVNSLAITSGIICDGAKASCAAKIASAIDAGILGYHMYKNGQQFHGGDGIVTKGIEATLQNVGRLGKDGMKETLSLIHI
;
A
#
# COMPACT_ATOMS: atom_id res chain seq x y z
N VAL A 1 21.07 -7.99 -17.76
CA VAL A 1 22.05 -6.91 -17.99
C VAL A 1 22.34 -6.18 -16.68
N ILE A 2 21.33 -5.71 -15.94
CA ILE A 2 21.48 -4.91 -14.70
C ILE A 2 22.28 -5.67 -13.64
N HIS A 3 21.93 -6.90 -13.29
CA HIS A 3 22.66 -7.69 -12.28
C HIS A 3 24.14 -7.85 -12.60
N LYS A 4 24.47 -8.21 -13.84
CA LYS A 4 25.88 -8.32 -14.26
C LYS A 4 26.63 -7.00 -14.15
N PHE A 5 25.96 -5.88 -14.44
CA PHE A 5 26.54 -4.55 -14.27
C PHE A 5 26.79 -4.24 -12.79
N LEU A 6 25.84 -4.53 -11.91
CA LEU A 6 25.97 -4.32 -10.47
C LEU A 6 27.09 -5.16 -9.83
N GLU A 7 27.29 -6.39 -10.32
CA GLU A 7 28.36 -7.29 -9.84
C GLU A 7 29.77 -6.81 -10.20
N SER A 8 29.91 -6.08 -11.32
CA SER A 8 31.21 -5.69 -11.89
C SER A 8 31.54 -4.20 -11.77
N THR A 9 30.60 -3.38 -11.34
CA THR A 9 30.75 -1.92 -11.35
C THR A 9 30.69 -1.34 -9.95
N PRO A 10 31.68 -0.55 -9.52
CA PRO A 10 31.63 0.15 -8.24
C PRO A 10 30.43 1.09 -8.17
N ILE A 11 29.66 1.00 -7.09
CA ILE A 11 28.49 1.84 -6.88
C ILE A 11 28.66 2.63 -5.58
N THR A 12 28.42 3.93 -5.64
CA THR A 12 28.42 4.81 -4.48
C THR A 12 27.02 5.40 -4.34
N VAL A 13 26.43 5.27 -3.17
CA VAL A 13 25.13 5.86 -2.84
C VAL A 13 25.34 6.94 -1.79
N ASN A 14 24.87 8.15 -2.06
CA ASN A 14 24.95 9.29 -1.17
C ASN A 14 23.56 9.83 -0.86
N PHE A 15 23.37 10.35 0.34
CA PHE A 15 22.17 11.11 0.69
C PHE A 15 22.23 12.50 0.06
N SER A 16 21.09 12.95 -0.50
CA SER A 16 20.91 14.29 -1.04
C SER A 16 19.97 15.10 -0.17
N ASP A 17 20.42 16.27 0.32
CA ASP A 17 19.61 17.21 1.08
C ASP A 17 18.85 18.19 0.16
N SER A 18 18.19 17.64 -0.87
CA SER A 18 17.47 18.45 -1.86
C SER A 18 16.18 19.09 -1.35
N LYS A 19 15.75 18.77 -0.11
CA LYS A 19 14.47 19.17 0.49
C LYS A 19 13.22 18.73 -0.30
N LYS A 20 13.39 17.81 -1.27
CA LYS A 20 12.30 17.23 -2.05
C LYS A 20 11.80 15.95 -1.41
N ILE A 21 10.51 15.68 -1.51
CA ILE A 21 9.90 14.44 -0.98
C ILE A 21 10.46 13.21 -1.70
N PHE A 22 10.71 13.36 -3.00
CA PHE A 22 11.26 12.30 -3.85
C PHE A 22 12.25 12.93 -4.83
N ASP A 23 13.52 12.53 -4.76
CA ASP A 23 14.59 13.02 -5.63
C ASP A 23 15.65 11.94 -5.81
N ILE A 24 15.75 11.42 -7.01
CA ILE A 24 16.72 10.40 -7.38
C ILE A 24 17.62 10.96 -8.48
N MET A 25 18.90 11.00 -8.22
CA MET A 25 19.95 11.41 -9.16
C MET A 25 20.87 10.24 -9.41
N ILE A 26 21.03 9.85 -10.67
CA ILE A 26 21.90 8.73 -11.06
C ILE A 26 22.89 9.23 -12.09
N THR A 27 24.17 8.98 -11.86
CA THR A 27 25.24 9.22 -12.84
C THR A 27 25.94 7.90 -13.13
N VAL A 28 26.11 7.58 -14.40
CA VAL A 28 26.90 6.43 -14.88
C VAL A 28 28.10 6.95 -15.64
N TYR A 29 29.26 6.38 -15.37
CA TYR A 29 30.52 6.71 -16.03
C TYR A 29 31.04 5.53 -16.85
N GLY A 30 31.52 5.78 -18.05
CA GLY A 30 32.12 4.75 -18.90
C GLY A 30 32.87 5.34 -20.10
N ASN A 31 34.04 4.76 -20.45
CA ASN A 31 34.83 5.14 -21.61
C ASN A 31 35.19 6.66 -21.73
N GLY A 32 35.33 7.31 -20.56
CA GLY A 32 35.62 8.75 -20.53
C GLY A 32 34.39 9.65 -20.67
N HIS A 33 33.20 9.09 -20.72
CA HIS A 33 31.92 9.76 -20.81
C HIS A 33 31.06 9.57 -19.55
N SER A 34 30.07 10.43 -19.36
CA SER A 34 29.08 10.32 -18.32
C SER A 34 27.67 10.48 -18.84
N ALA A 35 26.72 9.79 -18.22
CA ALA A 35 25.29 9.98 -18.43
C ALA A 35 24.61 10.22 -17.08
N TYR A 36 23.77 11.25 -17.00
CA TYR A 36 23.07 11.65 -15.80
C TYR A 36 21.57 11.71 -16.04
N VAL A 37 20.80 11.20 -15.07
CA VAL A 37 19.33 11.30 -15.04
C VAL A 37 18.87 11.72 -13.66
N ARG A 38 17.94 12.67 -13.60
CA ARG A 38 17.24 13.05 -12.36
C ARG A 38 15.75 12.84 -12.50
N ILE A 39 15.19 12.13 -11.52
CA ILE A 39 13.75 11.91 -11.35
C ILE A 39 13.32 12.63 -10.08
N CYS A 40 12.35 13.53 -10.16
CA CYS A 40 11.98 14.39 -9.03
C CYS A 40 10.47 14.45 -8.84
N GLU A 41 10.02 14.44 -7.60
CA GLU A 41 8.65 14.52 -7.10
C GLU A 41 7.74 13.33 -7.45
N PHE A 42 7.86 12.72 -8.64
CA PHE A 42 7.08 11.55 -9.08
C PHE A 42 7.98 10.51 -9.73
N HIS A 43 7.63 9.23 -9.61
CA HIS A 43 8.41 8.10 -10.12
C HIS A 43 8.65 8.13 -11.63
N THR A 44 7.78 8.80 -12.39
CA THR A 44 7.88 8.93 -13.85
C THR A 44 8.32 10.32 -14.31
N ASN A 45 8.56 11.25 -13.38
CA ASN A 45 8.89 12.63 -13.73
C ASN A 45 10.40 12.79 -13.87
N ILE A 46 10.92 12.47 -15.05
CA ILE A 46 12.31 12.78 -15.43
C ILE A 46 12.39 14.27 -15.70
N VAL A 47 13.17 14.98 -14.87
CA VAL A 47 13.34 16.45 -14.95
C VAL A 47 14.63 16.86 -15.61
N GLU A 48 15.63 15.97 -15.62
CA GLU A 48 16.93 16.28 -16.17
C GLU A 48 17.60 15.05 -16.78
N ILE A 49 18.15 15.18 -17.98
CA ILE A 49 19.03 14.21 -18.61
C ILE A 49 20.25 14.97 -19.15
N ARG A 50 21.44 14.48 -18.84
CA ARG A 50 22.71 15.00 -19.40
C ARG A 50 23.54 13.87 -20.00
N GLU A 51 24.25 14.20 -21.07
CA GLU A 51 25.36 13.43 -21.63
C GLU A 51 26.62 14.29 -21.51
N ASP A 52 27.56 13.85 -20.70
CA ASP A 52 28.67 14.65 -20.22
C ASP A 52 28.15 15.98 -19.63
N ASP A 53 28.61 17.12 -20.14
CA ASP A 53 28.17 18.45 -19.68
C ASP A 53 26.99 19.01 -20.50
N LYS A 54 26.42 18.26 -21.43
CA LYS A 54 25.32 18.73 -22.28
C LYS A 54 23.97 18.30 -21.76
N TYR A 55 23.06 19.25 -21.62
CA TYR A 55 21.66 18.97 -21.32
C TYR A 55 20.96 18.39 -22.55
N VAL A 56 20.45 17.17 -22.43
CA VAL A 56 19.55 16.51 -23.38
C VAL A 56 18.10 16.83 -23.05
N LEU A 57 17.80 16.89 -21.76
CA LEU A 57 16.51 17.29 -21.24
C LEU A 57 16.71 18.14 -19.99
N GLN A 58 15.98 19.24 -19.90
CA GLN A 58 15.87 20.04 -18.68
C GLN A 58 14.44 20.57 -18.59
N LYS A 59 13.78 20.27 -17.48
CA LYS A 59 12.43 20.75 -17.14
C LYS A 59 12.46 21.42 -15.80
N ASP A 60 11.62 22.42 -15.60
CA ASP A 60 11.38 22.97 -14.28
C ASP A 60 10.77 21.89 -13.38
N ILE A 61 11.25 21.82 -12.14
CA ILE A 61 10.64 20.96 -11.13
C ILE A 61 9.32 21.63 -10.78
N ALA A 62 8.22 21.02 -11.23
CA ALA A 62 6.89 21.54 -10.95
C ALA A 62 6.67 21.68 -9.44
N VAL A 63 6.14 22.81 -9.02
CA VAL A 63 5.73 23.04 -7.62
C VAL A 63 4.48 22.20 -7.33
N GLU A 64 4.33 21.70 -6.12
CA GLU A 64 3.24 20.79 -5.73
C GLU A 64 1.85 21.30 -6.16
N ASP A 65 1.62 22.59 -6.06
CA ASP A 65 0.36 23.26 -6.48
C ASP A 65 0.11 23.28 -7.99
N SER A 66 1.16 23.10 -8.82
CA SER A 66 1.06 23.11 -10.29
C SER A 66 0.85 21.73 -10.91
N LEU A 67 0.87 20.66 -10.11
CA LEU A 67 0.88 19.28 -10.59
C LEU A 67 -0.52 18.68 -10.77
N GLY A 68 -1.59 19.46 -10.58
CA GLY A 68 -2.95 19.02 -10.84
C GLY A 68 -3.32 17.74 -10.09
N PHE A 69 -3.03 17.69 -8.79
CA PHE A 69 -3.51 16.56 -7.99
C PHE A 69 -5.01 16.41 -8.12
N THR A 70 -5.45 15.18 -8.34
CA THR A 70 -6.87 14.88 -8.29
C THR A 70 -7.41 15.28 -6.92
N ASP A 71 -8.37 16.21 -6.91
CA ASP A 71 -9.09 16.53 -5.68
C ASP A 71 -9.82 15.27 -5.21
N ARG A 72 -9.55 14.87 -3.98
CA ARG A 72 -10.14 13.70 -3.32
C ARG A 72 -10.99 14.10 -2.11
N GLY A 73 -11.23 15.40 -1.92
CA GLY A 73 -11.99 15.93 -0.80
C GLY A 73 -13.46 15.49 -0.79
N PHE A 74 -13.98 15.05 -1.93
CA PHE A 74 -15.33 14.49 -2.05
C PHE A 74 -15.45 13.05 -1.55
N MET A 75 -14.34 12.30 -1.44
CA MET A 75 -14.40 10.89 -1.06
C MET A 75 -14.86 10.72 0.39
N ASN A 76 -15.79 9.82 0.59
CA ASN A 76 -16.22 9.30 1.89
C ASN A 76 -16.64 7.83 1.75
N VAL A 77 -16.74 7.14 2.89
CA VAL A 77 -17.01 5.69 2.90
C VAL A 77 -18.34 5.34 2.26
N GLN A 78 -19.39 6.15 2.48
CA GLN A 78 -20.70 5.91 1.88
C GLN A 78 -20.65 5.99 0.35
N GLU A 79 -20.08 7.06 -0.20
CA GLU A 79 -20.00 7.25 -1.66
C GLU A 79 -19.07 6.21 -2.31
N ILE A 80 -18.03 5.75 -1.61
CA ILE A 80 -17.17 4.65 -2.10
C ILE A 80 -17.98 3.36 -2.25
N ILE A 81 -18.85 3.03 -1.30
CA ILE A 81 -19.70 1.83 -1.38
C ILE A 81 -20.75 1.99 -2.49
N GLU A 82 -21.42 3.16 -2.56
CA GLU A 82 -22.37 3.45 -3.62
C GLU A 82 -21.72 3.35 -5.01
N PHE A 83 -20.50 3.86 -5.16
CA PHE A 83 -19.73 3.70 -6.39
C PHE A 83 -19.42 2.24 -6.68
N ALA A 84 -18.97 1.48 -5.68
CA ALA A 84 -18.68 0.05 -5.85
C ALA A 84 -19.91 -0.75 -6.27
N ASP A 85 -21.10 -0.38 -5.78
CA ASP A 85 -22.37 -1.02 -6.12
C ASP A 85 -22.88 -0.65 -7.54
N THR A 86 -22.59 0.56 -8.01
CA THR A 86 -23.17 1.11 -9.25
C THR A 86 -22.19 1.22 -10.42
N ALA A 87 -20.87 1.14 -10.17
CA ALA A 87 -19.85 1.22 -11.21
C ALA A 87 -20.07 0.14 -12.28
N ARG A 88 -19.91 0.53 -13.54
CA ARG A 88 -19.82 -0.43 -14.64
C ARG A 88 -18.48 -1.15 -14.54
N ILE A 89 -18.52 -2.46 -14.39
CA ILE A 89 -17.31 -3.26 -14.17
C ILE A 89 -16.34 -3.13 -15.36
N GLU A 90 -16.86 -2.97 -16.57
CA GLU A 90 -16.06 -2.80 -17.79
C GLU A 90 -15.10 -1.61 -17.71
N ASP A 91 -15.49 -0.54 -17.00
CA ASP A 91 -14.68 0.68 -16.88
C ASP A 91 -13.47 0.50 -15.96
N VAL A 92 -13.48 -0.50 -15.08
CA VAL A 92 -12.46 -0.74 -14.06
C VAL A 92 -11.78 -2.11 -14.18
N LYS A 93 -12.34 -2.99 -15.03
CA LYS A 93 -11.93 -4.39 -15.14
C LYS A 93 -10.45 -4.55 -15.50
N ASP A 94 -9.98 -3.83 -16.50
CA ASP A 94 -8.61 -3.98 -17.00
C ASP A 94 -7.57 -3.68 -15.93
N ILE A 95 -7.78 -2.63 -15.14
CA ILE A 95 -6.83 -2.28 -14.06
C ILE A 95 -6.93 -3.26 -12.88
N LEU A 96 -8.13 -3.78 -12.59
CA LEU A 96 -8.31 -4.75 -11.52
C LEU A 96 -7.78 -6.14 -11.94
N ASP A 97 -7.95 -6.55 -13.18
CA ASP A 97 -7.33 -7.78 -13.72
C ASP A 97 -5.81 -7.71 -13.65
N LEU A 98 -5.23 -6.59 -14.06
CA LEU A 98 -3.79 -6.37 -13.95
C LEU A 98 -3.33 -6.42 -12.48
N GLN A 99 -4.11 -5.83 -11.56
CA GLN A 99 -3.81 -5.88 -10.13
C GLN A 99 -3.87 -7.31 -9.59
N ILE A 100 -4.90 -8.07 -9.98
CA ILE A 100 -5.04 -9.47 -9.57
C ILE A 100 -3.85 -10.27 -10.08
N GLU A 101 -3.57 -10.20 -11.38
CA GLU A 101 -2.49 -10.96 -12.03
C GLU A 101 -1.13 -10.65 -11.39
N CYS A 102 -0.72 -9.39 -11.38
CA CYS A 102 0.61 -9.01 -10.89
C CYS A 102 0.77 -9.32 -9.39
N ASN A 103 -0.23 -8.97 -8.56
CA ASN A 103 -0.08 -9.11 -7.12
C ASN A 103 -0.23 -10.57 -6.65
N VAL A 104 -1.00 -11.40 -7.34
CA VAL A 104 -1.04 -12.83 -7.08
C VAL A 104 0.28 -13.49 -7.48
N ASN A 105 0.79 -13.20 -8.67
CA ASN A 105 2.04 -13.78 -9.17
C ASN A 105 3.22 -13.51 -8.24
N ILE A 106 3.40 -12.27 -7.77
CA ILE A 106 4.50 -11.98 -6.83
C ILE A 106 4.27 -12.60 -5.45
N SER A 107 3.02 -12.78 -5.03
CA SER A 107 2.71 -13.48 -3.77
C SER A 107 3.03 -14.98 -3.86
N GLU A 108 2.76 -15.61 -4.99
CA GLU A 108 3.11 -17.01 -5.25
C GLU A 108 4.63 -17.19 -5.35
N GLU A 109 5.31 -16.29 -6.05
CA GLU A 109 6.78 -16.25 -6.09
C GLU A 109 7.39 -16.11 -4.69
N GLY A 110 6.85 -15.22 -3.85
CA GLY A 110 7.29 -15.06 -2.46
C GLY A 110 7.10 -16.30 -1.60
N LEU A 111 6.10 -17.13 -1.90
CA LEU A 111 5.91 -18.44 -1.25
C LEU A 111 6.86 -19.51 -1.83
N ALA A 112 7.21 -19.44 -3.10
CA ALA A 112 8.08 -20.42 -3.76
C ALA A 112 9.58 -20.14 -3.49
N GLY A 113 10.01 -18.88 -3.67
CA GLY A 113 11.39 -18.43 -3.54
C GLY A 113 11.84 -18.22 -2.10
N ASP A 114 13.06 -17.76 -1.90
CA ASP A 114 13.65 -17.45 -0.58
C ASP A 114 13.90 -15.94 -0.50
N TYR A 115 13.02 -15.22 0.23
CA TYR A 115 13.02 -13.77 0.28
C TYR A 115 12.93 -13.23 1.70
N GLY A 116 13.89 -12.42 2.08
CA GLY A 116 13.89 -11.68 3.34
C GLY A 116 13.77 -12.59 4.57
N ALA A 117 12.74 -12.36 5.37
CA ALA A 117 12.46 -13.17 6.56
C ALA A 117 11.45 -14.31 6.30
N ASN A 118 11.01 -14.50 5.04
CA ASN A 118 10.04 -15.53 4.67
C ASN A 118 8.77 -15.55 5.54
N ILE A 119 8.26 -14.39 5.88
CA ILE A 119 7.12 -14.24 6.79
C ILE A 119 5.91 -15.02 6.31
N GLY A 120 5.62 -14.96 4.99
CA GLY A 120 4.51 -15.73 4.41
C GLY A 120 4.66 -17.23 4.65
N LYS A 121 5.85 -17.79 4.41
CA LYS A 121 6.14 -19.22 4.66
C LYS A 121 6.08 -19.59 6.14
N VAL A 122 6.60 -18.72 7.01
CA VAL A 122 6.57 -18.93 8.46
C VAL A 122 5.12 -19.01 8.95
N LEU A 123 4.24 -18.12 8.47
CA LEU A 123 2.81 -18.14 8.82
C LEU A 123 2.14 -19.47 8.40
N LEU A 124 2.33 -19.91 7.15
CA LEU A 124 1.75 -21.16 6.67
C LEU A 124 2.31 -22.39 7.39
N LYS A 125 3.61 -22.42 7.65
CA LYS A 125 4.26 -23.52 8.40
C LYS A 125 3.78 -23.60 9.84
N THR A 126 3.51 -22.46 10.48
CA THR A 126 3.15 -22.39 11.91
C THR A 126 1.66 -22.68 12.12
N TYR A 127 0.79 -22.12 11.27
CA TYR A 127 -0.65 -22.11 11.50
C TYR A 127 -1.43 -23.00 10.51
N GLY A 128 -0.78 -23.57 9.50
CA GLY A 128 -1.43 -24.37 8.45
C GLY A 128 -2.06 -23.53 7.34
N THR A 129 -2.73 -24.22 6.42
CA THR A 129 -3.31 -23.64 5.20
C THR A 129 -4.84 -23.68 5.16
N ASP A 130 -5.49 -24.29 6.14
CA ASP A 130 -6.93 -24.55 6.11
C ASP A 130 -7.76 -23.29 6.36
N ASP A 131 -7.25 -22.40 7.21
CA ASP A 131 -7.92 -21.14 7.54
C ASP A 131 -7.61 -20.06 6.49
N VAL A 132 -8.65 -19.52 5.86
CA VAL A 132 -8.54 -18.42 4.88
C VAL A 132 -7.87 -17.19 5.45
N LYS A 133 -8.05 -16.88 6.72
CA LYS A 133 -7.39 -15.77 7.41
C LYS A 133 -5.87 -15.96 7.38
N ILE A 134 -5.39 -17.18 7.61
CA ILE A 134 -3.94 -17.48 7.56
C ILE A 134 -3.42 -17.38 6.13
N ARG A 135 -4.14 -17.94 5.15
CA ARG A 135 -3.74 -17.83 3.73
C ARG A 135 -3.69 -16.39 3.26
N ALA A 136 -4.70 -15.59 3.58
CA ALA A 136 -4.81 -14.20 3.17
C ALA A 136 -3.61 -13.37 3.65
N LYS A 137 -3.29 -13.44 4.94
CA LYS A 137 -2.14 -12.69 5.50
C LYS A 137 -0.79 -13.28 5.08
N ALA A 138 -0.69 -14.59 4.93
CA ALA A 138 0.55 -15.25 4.51
C ALA A 138 0.92 -14.91 3.06
N LYS A 139 -0.05 -14.95 2.14
CA LYS A 139 0.17 -14.60 0.73
C LYS A 139 0.52 -13.13 0.55
N ALA A 140 -0.18 -12.23 1.24
CA ALA A 140 0.15 -10.81 1.19
C ALA A 140 1.54 -10.51 1.78
N ALA A 141 1.91 -11.16 2.89
CA ALA A 141 3.25 -11.07 3.45
C ALA A 141 4.31 -11.62 2.49
N ALA A 142 4.07 -12.76 1.84
CA ALA A 142 5.00 -13.35 0.88
C ALA A 142 5.24 -12.44 -0.34
N GLY A 143 4.21 -11.80 -0.88
CA GLY A 143 4.36 -10.82 -1.94
C GLY A 143 5.24 -9.64 -1.52
N SER A 144 5.11 -9.19 -0.26
CA SER A 144 5.98 -8.18 0.31
C SER A 144 7.39 -8.70 0.58
N ASP A 145 7.57 -9.95 1.07
CA ASP A 145 8.88 -10.57 1.21
C ASP A 145 9.64 -10.53 -0.12
N ALA A 146 9.01 -10.99 -1.21
CA ALA A 146 9.60 -10.97 -2.55
C ALA A 146 9.93 -9.53 -3.00
N ARG A 147 8.95 -8.62 -2.93
CA ARG A 147 9.12 -7.24 -3.38
C ARG A 147 10.22 -6.50 -2.63
N MET A 148 10.27 -6.62 -1.31
CA MET A 148 11.24 -5.90 -0.47
C MET A 148 12.67 -6.45 -0.59
N ASN A 149 12.83 -7.62 -1.17
CA ASN A 149 14.12 -8.29 -1.29
C ASN A 149 14.56 -8.51 -2.75
N GLY A 150 14.09 -7.67 -3.65
CA GLY A 150 14.63 -7.53 -5.00
C GLY A 150 14.02 -8.44 -6.06
N CYS A 151 12.86 -9.04 -5.83
CA CYS A 151 12.12 -9.73 -6.89
C CYS A 151 11.74 -8.73 -8.00
N GLU A 152 12.06 -9.08 -9.25
CA GLU A 152 11.84 -8.21 -10.41
C GLU A 152 10.40 -8.27 -10.95
N MET A 153 9.53 -9.09 -10.38
CA MET A 153 8.14 -9.20 -10.83
C MET A 153 7.36 -7.89 -10.59
N PRO A 154 6.51 -7.50 -11.53
CA PRO A 154 5.71 -6.28 -11.40
C PRO A 154 4.66 -6.41 -10.30
N VAL A 155 4.29 -5.28 -9.71
CA VAL A 155 3.16 -5.15 -8.80
C VAL A 155 2.29 -3.98 -9.20
N VAL A 156 0.99 -4.08 -9.04
CA VAL A 156 0.09 -2.93 -9.15
C VAL A 156 0.02 -2.23 -7.81
N ILE A 157 0.46 -0.99 -7.81
CA ILE A 157 0.57 -0.15 -6.61
C ILE A 157 -0.80 0.41 -6.19
N ASN A 158 -0.91 0.78 -4.92
CA ASN A 158 -1.96 1.68 -4.43
C ASN A 158 -1.31 2.82 -3.66
N SER A 159 -1.77 4.04 -3.89
CA SER A 159 -1.28 5.25 -3.18
C SER A 159 0.26 5.39 -3.18
N GLY A 160 0.90 5.02 -4.30
CA GLY A 160 2.35 5.14 -4.50
C GLY A 160 3.20 4.01 -3.91
N SER A 161 2.60 2.92 -3.42
CA SER A 161 3.32 1.79 -2.82
C SER A 161 2.80 0.44 -3.31
N GLY A 162 3.74 -0.44 -3.76
CA GLY A 162 3.41 -1.84 -4.10
C GLY A 162 2.94 -2.65 -2.90
N ASN A 163 3.52 -2.43 -1.73
CA ASN A 163 3.06 -3.09 -0.51
C ASN A 163 1.62 -2.73 -0.16
N GLN A 164 1.20 -1.47 -0.39
CA GLN A 164 -0.20 -1.10 -0.21
C GLN A 164 -1.10 -1.78 -1.25
N GLY A 165 -0.67 -1.87 -2.52
CA GLY A 165 -1.42 -2.58 -3.56
C GLY A 165 -1.60 -4.06 -3.25
N ILE A 166 -0.53 -4.76 -2.84
CA ILE A 166 -0.57 -6.17 -2.42
C ILE A 166 -1.52 -6.34 -1.22
N THR A 167 -1.39 -5.49 -0.20
CA THR A 167 -2.18 -5.58 1.04
C THR A 167 -3.66 -5.28 0.81
N ALA A 168 -3.99 -4.35 -0.09
CA ALA A 168 -5.37 -4.04 -0.43
C ALA A 168 -6.04 -5.13 -1.29
N SER A 169 -5.27 -5.87 -2.10
CA SER A 169 -5.85 -6.82 -3.06
C SER A 169 -5.83 -8.27 -2.59
N ILE A 170 -4.69 -8.79 -2.14
CA ILE A 170 -4.51 -10.22 -1.88
C ILE A 170 -5.50 -10.79 -0.85
N PRO A 171 -5.77 -10.14 0.31
CA PRO A 171 -6.74 -10.68 1.26
C PRO A 171 -8.14 -10.76 0.70
N VAL A 172 -8.55 -9.75 -0.08
CA VAL A 172 -9.88 -9.73 -0.73
C VAL A 172 -9.99 -10.83 -1.77
N ILE A 173 -8.94 -11.07 -2.56
CA ILE A 173 -8.88 -12.15 -3.57
C ILE A 173 -8.99 -13.52 -2.90
N GLU A 174 -8.25 -13.77 -1.81
CA GLU A 174 -8.30 -15.06 -1.09
C GLU A 174 -9.68 -15.30 -0.46
N TYR A 175 -10.30 -14.29 0.14
CA TYR A 175 -11.65 -14.41 0.68
C TYR A 175 -12.71 -14.58 -0.41
N ALA A 176 -12.58 -13.88 -1.54
CA ALA A 176 -13.47 -14.06 -2.68
C ALA A 176 -13.42 -15.49 -3.23
N LYS A 177 -12.21 -16.06 -3.30
CA LYS A 177 -11.99 -17.45 -3.70
C LYS A 177 -12.59 -18.43 -2.69
N GLU A 178 -12.38 -18.23 -1.39
CA GLU A 178 -12.93 -19.08 -0.33
C GLU A 178 -14.46 -19.09 -0.34
N LEU A 179 -15.08 -17.93 -0.54
CA LEU A 179 -16.53 -17.78 -0.57
C LEU A 179 -17.16 -18.21 -1.89
N GLY A 180 -16.36 -18.50 -2.92
CA GLY A 180 -16.87 -18.88 -4.24
C GLY A 180 -17.76 -17.81 -4.89
N VAL A 181 -17.50 -16.52 -4.64
CA VAL A 181 -18.30 -15.44 -5.20
C VAL A 181 -18.00 -15.23 -6.69
N SER A 182 -18.93 -14.54 -7.39
CA SER A 182 -18.73 -14.18 -8.79
C SER A 182 -17.56 -13.24 -9.00
N ASP A 183 -17.00 -13.19 -10.21
CA ASP A 183 -15.97 -12.22 -10.59
C ASP A 183 -16.43 -10.79 -10.38
N GLU A 184 -17.69 -10.49 -10.72
CA GLU A 184 -18.27 -9.16 -10.48
C GLU A 184 -18.22 -8.78 -8.99
N LYS A 185 -18.64 -9.68 -8.10
CA LYS A 185 -18.59 -9.41 -6.65
C LYS A 185 -17.16 -9.22 -6.16
N ARG A 186 -16.21 -9.98 -6.70
CA ARG A 186 -14.77 -9.81 -6.40
C ARG A 186 -14.27 -8.44 -6.85
N TYR A 187 -14.59 -7.98 -8.07
CA TYR A 187 -14.19 -6.66 -8.55
C TYR A 187 -14.78 -5.54 -7.68
N ARG A 188 -16.06 -5.62 -7.32
CA ARG A 188 -16.69 -4.64 -6.44
C ARG A 188 -16.03 -4.58 -5.07
N ALA A 189 -15.70 -5.71 -4.47
CA ALA A 189 -14.96 -5.76 -3.20
C ALA A 189 -13.54 -5.20 -3.32
N LEU A 190 -12.86 -5.42 -4.44
CA LEU A 190 -11.56 -4.80 -4.74
C LEU A 190 -11.69 -3.30 -4.91
N LEU A 191 -12.77 -2.79 -5.53
CA LEU A 191 -13.04 -1.34 -5.57
C LEU A 191 -13.16 -0.76 -4.16
N VAL A 192 -13.98 -1.38 -3.30
CA VAL A 192 -14.10 -0.94 -1.89
C VAL A 192 -12.73 -0.88 -1.23
N SER A 193 -11.96 -1.96 -1.26
CA SER A 193 -10.64 -2.03 -0.62
C SER A 193 -9.66 -0.98 -1.18
N ASN A 194 -9.57 -0.85 -2.50
CA ASN A 194 -8.65 0.09 -3.14
C ASN A 194 -9.04 1.55 -2.85
N LEU A 195 -10.31 1.91 -2.96
CA LEU A 195 -10.77 3.28 -2.75
C LEU A 195 -10.70 3.69 -1.27
N ILE A 196 -11.01 2.79 -0.34
CA ILE A 196 -10.80 3.05 1.10
C ILE A 196 -9.31 3.24 1.41
N THR A 197 -8.41 2.45 0.79
CA THR A 197 -6.96 2.64 0.93
C THR A 197 -6.54 4.04 0.47
N ILE A 198 -7.05 4.50 -0.68
CA ILE A 198 -6.78 5.83 -1.23
C ILE A 198 -7.33 6.92 -0.30
N HIS A 199 -8.56 6.75 0.19
CA HIS A 199 -9.22 7.70 1.08
C HIS A 199 -8.44 7.89 2.38
N LEU A 200 -8.08 6.80 3.07
CA LEU A 200 -7.24 6.81 4.27
C LEU A 200 -5.88 7.50 4.00
N LYS A 201 -5.24 7.15 2.89
CA LYS A 201 -3.92 7.70 2.56
C LYS A 201 -3.97 9.19 2.21
N SER A 202 -5.08 9.67 1.68
CA SER A 202 -5.26 11.09 1.36
C SER A 202 -5.17 11.98 2.60
N GLY A 203 -5.70 11.54 3.74
CA GLY A 203 -5.59 12.25 5.01
C GLY A 203 -4.18 12.20 5.64
N ILE A 204 -3.45 11.10 5.44
CA ILE A 204 -2.10 10.88 6.00
C ILE A 204 -1.03 11.65 5.19
N GLY A 205 -1.25 11.83 3.89
CA GLY A 205 -0.30 12.47 2.98
C GLY A 205 0.70 11.52 2.32
N ARG A 206 1.56 12.07 1.45
CA ARG A 206 2.49 11.28 0.60
C ARG A 206 3.60 10.62 1.42
N LEU A 207 4.25 11.40 2.29
CA LEU A 207 5.34 10.95 3.14
C LEU A 207 4.91 11.07 4.60
N SER A 208 4.92 9.96 5.32
CA SER A 208 4.55 9.90 6.72
C SER A 208 5.20 8.68 7.39
N ALA A 209 5.54 8.81 8.65
CA ALA A 209 5.91 7.68 9.49
C ALA A 209 4.71 6.76 9.85
N TYR A 210 3.49 7.16 9.56
CA TYR A 210 2.33 6.27 9.66
C TYR A 210 2.40 5.22 8.55
N CYS A 211 2.40 3.95 8.90
CA CYS A 211 2.61 2.87 7.93
C CYS A 211 1.43 2.77 6.95
N GLY A 212 1.69 2.99 5.65
CA GLY A 212 0.67 2.88 4.61
C GLY A 212 0.07 1.48 4.45
N ALA A 213 0.83 0.42 4.80
CA ALA A 213 0.31 -0.95 4.81
C ALA A 213 -0.79 -1.14 5.86
N VAL A 214 -0.78 -0.36 6.96
CA VAL A 214 -1.86 -0.36 7.96
C VAL A 214 -3.16 0.10 7.34
N SER A 215 -3.15 1.24 6.62
CA SER A 215 -4.33 1.73 5.90
C SER A 215 -4.87 0.69 4.92
N ALA A 216 -3.98 0.04 4.16
CA ALA A 216 -4.36 -0.99 3.20
C ALA A 216 -4.89 -2.27 3.88
N GLY A 217 -4.34 -2.66 5.05
CA GLY A 217 -4.85 -3.78 5.85
C GLY A 217 -6.26 -3.53 6.40
N CYS A 218 -6.50 -2.33 6.92
CA CYS A 218 -7.84 -1.91 7.34
C CYS A 218 -8.83 -1.91 6.16
N ALA A 219 -8.40 -1.39 5.02
CA ALA A 219 -9.20 -1.34 3.81
C ALA A 219 -9.48 -2.75 3.22
N SER A 220 -8.54 -3.68 3.32
CA SER A 220 -8.79 -5.07 2.93
C SER A 220 -9.85 -5.74 3.82
N GLY A 221 -9.87 -5.42 5.12
CA GLY A 221 -10.95 -5.79 6.04
C GLY A 221 -12.31 -5.25 5.58
N ALA A 222 -12.36 -3.99 5.12
CA ALA A 222 -13.56 -3.39 4.53
C ALA A 222 -14.03 -4.14 3.27
N GLY A 223 -13.12 -4.48 2.35
CA GLY A 223 -13.41 -5.32 1.18
C GLY A 223 -13.93 -6.70 1.56
N ILE A 224 -13.39 -7.31 2.60
CA ILE A 224 -13.87 -8.59 3.13
C ILE A 224 -15.27 -8.44 3.72
N ALA A 225 -15.54 -7.39 4.52
CA ALA A 225 -16.89 -7.11 5.03
C ALA A 225 -17.91 -6.99 3.90
N TYR A 226 -17.53 -6.30 2.81
CA TYR A 226 -18.36 -6.17 1.61
C TYR A 226 -18.60 -7.52 0.90
N LEU A 227 -17.60 -8.42 0.84
CA LEU A 227 -17.78 -9.78 0.29
C LEU A 227 -18.85 -10.56 1.05
N TYR A 228 -18.92 -10.41 2.38
CA TYR A 228 -19.96 -11.03 3.22
C TYR A 228 -21.33 -10.33 3.15
N GLY A 229 -21.49 -9.36 2.26
CA GLY A 229 -22.75 -8.62 2.07
C GLY A 229 -22.92 -7.42 2.99
N GLY A 230 -21.83 -6.99 3.64
CA GLY A 230 -21.85 -5.79 4.48
C GLY A 230 -22.05 -4.51 3.67
N GLY A 231 -22.85 -3.59 4.19
CA GLY A 231 -23.06 -2.25 3.68
C GLY A 231 -22.19 -1.21 4.37
N VAL A 232 -22.67 0.03 4.38
CA VAL A 232 -21.95 1.18 4.96
C VAL A 232 -21.59 0.98 6.43
N ASP A 233 -22.51 0.43 7.22
CA ASP A 233 -22.31 0.25 8.67
C ASP A 233 -21.23 -0.79 8.96
N GLU A 234 -21.33 -2.00 8.36
CA GLU A 234 -20.35 -3.07 8.54
C GLU A 234 -18.95 -2.63 8.11
N VAL A 235 -18.86 -1.97 6.96
CA VAL A 235 -17.59 -1.46 6.42
C VAL A 235 -17.03 -0.37 7.34
N SER A 236 -17.84 0.58 7.77
CA SER A 236 -17.40 1.68 8.65
C SER A 236 -16.88 1.17 9.98
N HIS A 237 -17.60 0.27 10.63
CA HIS A 237 -17.18 -0.31 11.91
C HIS A 237 -15.94 -1.20 11.74
N THR A 238 -15.82 -1.93 10.65
CA THR A 238 -14.62 -2.71 10.32
C THR A 238 -13.40 -1.81 10.25
N ILE A 239 -13.51 -0.67 9.55
CA ILE A 239 -12.41 0.30 9.40
C ILE A 239 -12.05 0.90 10.76
N VAL A 240 -13.03 1.39 11.53
CA VAL A 240 -12.81 2.01 12.85
C VAL A 240 -12.12 1.03 13.81
N ASN A 241 -12.64 -0.19 13.92
CA ASN A 241 -12.05 -1.22 14.77
C ASN A 241 -10.61 -1.53 14.36
N SER A 242 -10.36 -1.69 13.07
CA SER A 242 -9.03 -2.00 12.53
C SER A 242 -8.01 -0.88 12.80
N LEU A 243 -8.40 0.37 12.60
CA LEU A 243 -7.55 1.53 12.84
C LEU A 243 -7.24 1.72 14.33
N ALA A 244 -8.22 1.48 15.22
CA ALA A 244 -8.00 1.53 16.67
C ALA A 244 -6.95 0.49 17.12
N ILE A 245 -6.96 -0.71 16.51
CA ILE A 245 -6.01 -1.78 16.82
C ILE A 245 -4.60 -1.43 16.32
N THR A 246 -4.46 -0.80 15.15
CA THR A 246 -3.17 -0.68 14.44
C THR A 246 -2.59 0.73 14.41
N SER A 247 -3.18 1.69 15.09
CA SER A 247 -2.81 3.12 15.01
C SER A 247 -1.38 3.48 15.46
N GLY A 248 -0.64 2.54 16.02
CA GLY A 248 0.73 2.75 16.48
C GLY A 248 1.84 2.14 15.60
N ILE A 249 1.51 1.51 14.47
CA ILE A 249 2.51 0.88 13.61
C ILE A 249 3.23 1.93 12.77
N ILE A 250 4.55 2.04 12.96
CA ILE A 250 5.42 3.01 12.31
C ILE A 250 6.00 2.43 11.02
N CYS A 251 6.06 3.26 9.96
CA CYS A 251 6.83 2.98 8.74
C CYS A 251 8.29 3.41 8.96
N ASP A 252 9.17 2.45 9.07
CA ASP A 252 10.62 2.63 9.24
C ASP A 252 11.42 2.40 7.95
N GLY A 253 10.78 2.61 6.81
CA GLY A 253 11.34 2.43 5.48
C GLY A 253 10.98 1.09 4.83
N ALA A 254 11.37 0.91 3.56
CA ALA A 254 11.12 -0.30 2.78
C ALA A 254 12.12 -1.40 3.14
N LYS A 255 11.71 -2.37 3.95
CA LYS A 255 12.56 -3.43 4.52
C LYS A 255 11.80 -4.75 4.61
N ALA A 256 12.52 -5.83 4.90
CA ALA A 256 11.95 -7.17 5.12
C ALA A 256 10.85 -7.19 6.21
N SER A 257 10.96 -6.33 7.24
CA SER A 257 9.95 -6.20 8.30
C SER A 257 8.56 -5.75 7.80
N CYS A 258 8.47 -5.17 6.59
CA CYS A 258 7.19 -4.78 5.99
C CYS A 258 6.23 -5.97 5.87
N ALA A 259 6.72 -7.17 5.54
CA ALA A 259 5.89 -8.37 5.42
C ALA A 259 5.15 -8.71 6.73
N ALA A 260 5.85 -8.61 7.87
CA ALA A 260 5.24 -8.85 9.17
C ALA A 260 4.22 -7.76 9.56
N LYS A 261 4.51 -6.49 9.25
CA LYS A 261 3.58 -5.38 9.47
C LYS A 261 2.31 -5.53 8.63
N ILE A 262 2.44 -6.01 7.38
CA ILE A 262 1.31 -6.35 6.51
C ILE A 262 0.46 -7.45 7.12
N ALA A 263 1.07 -8.56 7.56
CA ALA A 263 0.34 -9.65 8.20
C ALA A 263 -0.46 -9.17 9.42
N SER A 264 0.14 -8.32 10.26
CA SER A 264 -0.52 -7.74 11.44
C SER A 264 -1.66 -6.80 11.07
N ALA A 265 -1.49 -5.98 10.03
CA ALA A 265 -2.52 -5.05 9.57
C ALA A 265 -3.74 -5.77 8.98
N ILE A 266 -3.52 -6.84 8.22
CA ILE A 266 -4.58 -7.70 7.68
C ILE A 266 -5.31 -8.41 8.81
N ASP A 267 -4.57 -8.93 9.80
CA ASP A 267 -5.16 -9.58 10.97
C ASP A 267 -6.10 -8.62 11.73
N ALA A 268 -5.69 -7.37 11.91
CA ALA A 268 -6.54 -6.32 12.50
C ALA A 268 -7.77 -6.00 11.62
N GLY A 269 -7.61 -5.96 10.29
CA GLY A 269 -8.73 -5.78 9.35
C GLY A 269 -9.78 -6.86 9.48
N ILE A 270 -9.35 -8.12 9.50
CA ILE A 270 -10.24 -9.27 9.66
C ILE A 270 -10.88 -9.29 11.06
N LEU A 271 -10.09 -9.03 12.11
CA LEU A 271 -10.61 -8.94 13.47
C LEU A 271 -11.64 -7.82 13.61
N GLY A 272 -11.39 -6.66 13.01
CA GLY A 272 -12.31 -5.52 13.02
C GLY A 272 -13.69 -5.87 12.45
N TYR A 273 -13.74 -6.63 11.37
CA TYR A 273 -14.98 -7.18 10.82
C TYR A 273 -15.66 -8.15 11.79
N HIS A 274 -14.91 -9.12 12.32
CA HIS A 274 -15.48 -10.11 13.24
C HIS A 274 -15.96 -9.50 14.58
N MET A 275 -15.31 -8.44 15.07
CA MET A 275 -15.80 -7.69 16.23
C MET A 275 -17.21 -7.19 15.96
N TYR A 276 -17.42 -6.49 14.87
CA TYR A 276 -18.75 -5.97 14.52
C TYR A 276 -19.79 -7.08 14.35
N LYS A 277 -19.45 -8.15 13.65
CA LYS A 277 -20.32 -9.32 13.46
C LYS A 277 -20.76 -9.98 14.80
N ASN A 278 -19.96 -9.82 15.84
CA ASN A 278 -20.26 -10.30 17.20
C ASN A 278 -20.86 -9.20 18.11
N GLY A 279 -21.33 -8.09 17.52
CA GLY A 279 -21.93 -6.98 18.25
C GLY A 279 -20.93 -6.18 19.11
N GLN A 280 -19.64 -6.23 18.76
CA GLN A 280 -18.58 -5.53 19.48
C GLN A 280 -17.95 -4.46 18.60
N GLN A 281 -17.64 -3.30 19.17
CA GLN A 281 -17.00 -2.19 18.47
C GLN A 281 -16.30 -1.26 19.45
N PHE A 282 -15.35 -0.49 18.96
CA PHE A 282 -14.82 0.66 19.67
C PHE A 282 -15.74 1.87 19.49
N HIS A 283 -15.87 2.68 20.53
CA HIS A 283 -16.75 3.84 20.58
C HIS A 283 -15.97 5.15 20.57
N GLY A 284 -16.64 6.24 20.24
CA GLY A 284 -16.06 7.57 20.34
C GLY A 284 -15.56 7.85 21.76
N GLY A 285 -14.27 8.15 21.90
CA GLY A 285 -13.55 8.29 23.16
C GLY A 285 -12.58 7.14 23.46
N ASP A 286 -12.63 6.05 22.71
CA ASP A 286 -11.67 4.94 22.83
C ASP A 286 -10.40 5.29 22.05
N GLY A 287 -9.46 5.97 22.69
CA GLY A 287 -8.18 6.36 22.07
C GLY A 287 -8.37 7.30 20.88
N ILE A 288 -7.95 6.87 19.69
CA ILE A 288 -8.02 7.66 18.45
C ILE A 288 -9.43 7.73 17.85
N VAL A 289 -10.34 6.86 18.30
CA VAL A 289 -11.70 6.76 17.78
C VAL A 289 -12.54 7.95 18.24
N THR A 290 -13.26 8.56 17.30
CA THR A 290 -14.23 9.61 17.58
C THR A 290 -15.59 9.26 16.99
N LYS A 291 -16.61 10.08 17.23
CA LYS A 291 -17.96 9.82 16.73
C LYS A 291 -18.02 9.95 15.21
N GLY A 292 -18.28 8.85 14.54
CA GLY A 292 -18.40 8.76 13.09
C GLY A 292 -17.10 8.35 12.40
N ILE A 293 -17.25 7.68 11.25
CA ILE A 293 -16.13 7.12 10.48
C ILE A 293 -15.21 8.23 9.97
N GLU A 294 -15.74 9.21 9.28
CA GLU A 294 -14.93 10.26 8.65
C GLU A 294 -14.14 11.08 9.68
N ALA A 295 -14.71 11.38 10.82
CA ALA A 295 -14.01 12.08 11.89
C ALA A 295 -12.88 11.23 12.51
N THR A 296 -13.06 9.92 12.59
CA THR A 296 -11.99 8.99 13.00
C THR A 296 -10.88 8.95 11.95
N LEU A 297 -11.21 8.91 10.66
CA LEU A 297 -10.22 8.98 9.57
C LEU A 297 -9.44 10.30 9.59
N GLN A 298 -10.09 11.42 9.88
CA GLN A 298 -9.42 12.71 10.04
C GLN A 298 -8.44 12.70 11.22
N ASN A 299 -8.78 12.09 12.36
CA ASN A 299 -7.86 11.94 13.49
C ASN A 299 -6.62 11.12 13.11
N VAL A 300 -6.81 10.00 12.42
CA VAL A 300 -5.71 9.17 11.91
C VAL A 300 -4.86 9.96 10.92
N GLY A 301 -5.50 10.70 10.01
CA GLY A 301 -4.82 11.58 9.06
C GLY A 301 -3.95 12.62 9.77
N ARG A 302 -4.48 13.33 10.78
CA ARG A 302 -3.72 14.30 11.59
C ARG A 302 -2.58 13.64 12.35
N LEU A 303 -2.81 12.47 12.96
CA LEU A 303 -1.72 11.72 13.60
C LEU A 303 -0.60 11.43 12.61
N GLY A 304 -0.93 10.91 11.42
CA GLY A 304 0.05 10.56 10.40
C GLY A 304 0.76 11.76 9.80
N LYS A 305 0.03 12.83 9.50
CA LYS A 305 0.55 14.03 8.81
C LYS A 305 1.30 14.95 9.76
N ASP A 306 0.72 15.24 10.91
CA ASP A 306 1.21 16.27 11.84
C ASP A 306 1.90 15.65 13.05
N GLY A 307 1.25 14.66 13.70
CA GLY A 307 1.73 14.07 14.95
C GLY A 307 2.99 13.22 14.80
N MET A 308 3.17 12.57 13.65
CA MET A 308 4.36 11.73 13.36
C MET A 308 5.45 12.46 12.56
N LYS A 309 5.36 13.77 12.42
CA LYS A 309 6.32 14.55 11.61
C LYS A 309 7.76 14.40 12.09
N GLU A 310 7.98 14.50 13.40
CA GLU A 310 9.30 14.35 14.01
C GLU A 310 9.79 12.89 13.99
N THR A 311 8.87 11.92 14.02
CA THR A 311 9.21 10.50 13.94
C THR A 311 9.93 10.17 12.65
N LEU A 312 9.60 10.82 11.52
CA LEU A 312 10.29 10.66 10.25
C LEU A 312 11.79 10.97 10.34
N SER A 313 12.18 11.97 11.11
CA SER A 313 13.58 12.33 11.29
C SER A 313 14.33 11.32 12.16
N LEU A 314 13.63 10.61 13.04
CA LEU A 314 14.23 9.65 13.98
C LEU A 314 14.45 8.27 13.38
N ILE A 315 13.67 7.86 12.38
CA ILE A 315 13.81 6.53 11.75
C ILE A 315 14.93 6.44 10.72
N HIS A 316 15.63 7.52 10.44
CA HIS A 316 16.76 7.57 9.50
C HIS A 316 18.10 7.80 10.22
N ILE A 317 18.17 7.52 11.51
CA ILE A 317 19.40 7.57 12.29
C ILE A 317 20.31 6.36 12.00
#